data_344ba69ef334690f0e3fac078d3db04f
#
_entry.id   344ba69ef334690f0e3fac078d3db04f
#
_cell.length_a   1.000
_cell.length_b   1.000
_cell.length_c   1.000
_cell.angle_alpha   90.00
_cell.angle_beta   90.00
_cell.angle_gamma   90.00
#
_symmetry.space_group_name_H-M   'P 1'
#
loop_
_entity.id
_entity.type
_entity.pdbx_description
1 polymer ?
#
loop_
_entity_poly.entity_id
_entity_poly.type
_entity_poly.pdbx_seq_one_letter_code
_entity_poly.pdbx_strand_id
1 'polypeptide(L)'
;PLSTYAVSKVAQETLAFQYHRSYGLRTVVTRAFNHEGPRRGHVMVTSNFARQVAEAEAGLRPPVIEVGDLSSVRDWTDVRDVVKAYWLALERGTPGEVYNIGSGVGRSVREMLDLLLGLTSLDIEVRVDPARLRPSDVKLLVADCSKFHAATGWQPEIAFEQTMRDLLDYWRQRV
;
A
#
# COMPACT_ATOMS: atom_id res chain seq x y z
N PRO A 1 -14.32 -11.90 5.65
CA PRO A 1 -12.85 -11.97 5.51
C PRO A 1 -12.45 -13.21 4.72
N LEU A 2 -11.57 -13.03 3.70
CA LEU A 2 -11.14 -14.11 2.79
C LEU A 2 -9.80 -14.74 3.21
N SER A 3 -9.23 -14.34 4.34
CA SER A 3 -7.97 -14.88 4.85
C SER A 3 -7.92 -14.86 6.37
N THR A 4 -7.04 -15.67 6.96
CA THR A 4 -6.79 -15.66 8.42
C THR A 4 -6.30 -14.30 8.90
N TYR A 5 -5.50 -13.60 8.08
CA TYR A 5 -5.11 -12.21 8.34
C TYR A 5 -6.32 -11.28 8.42
N ALA A 6 -7.25 -11.36 7.47
CA ALA A 6 -8.45 -10.53 7.49
C ALA A 6 -9.33 -10.84 8.70
N VAL A 7 -9.45 -12.12 9.10
CA VAL A 7 -10.15 -12.52 10.34
C VAL A 7 -9.51 -11.85 11.56
N SER A 8 -8.19 -11.87 11.68
CA SER A 8 -7.48 -11.24 12.80
C SER A 8 -7.72 -9.72 12.87
N LYS A 9 -7.83 -9.05 11.72
CA LYS A 9 -8.12 -7.60 11.64
C LYS A 9 -9.56 -7.28 12.03
N VAL A 10 -10.52 -8.11 11.64
CA VAL A 10 -11.92 -7.98 12.10
C VAL A 10 -12.02 -8.17 13.61
N ALA A 11 -11.33 -9.17 14.17
CA ALA A 11 -11.31 -9.39 15.62
C ALA A 11 -10.69 -8.19 16.37
N GLN A 12 -9.61 -7.61 15.85
CA GLN A 12 -8.97 -6.40 16.42
C GLN A 12 -9.92 -5.20 16.40
N GLU A 13 -10.63 -4.98 15.30
CA GLU A 13 -11.64 -3.92 15.17
C GLU A 13 -12.78 -4.12 16.16
N THR A 14 -13.33 -5.34 16.24
CA THR A 14 -14.41 -5.68 17.17
C THR A 14 -13.98 -5.48 18.63
N LEU A 15 -12.73 -5.81 18.95
CA LEU A 15 -12.18 -5.58 20.29
C LEU A 15 -12.10 -4.08 20.62
N ALA A 16 -11.69 -3.24 19.67
CA ALA A 16 -11.67 -1.79 19.86
C ALA A 16 -13.08 -1.23 20.16
N PHE A 17 -14.11 -1.71 19.46
CA PHE A 17 -15.50 -1.35 19.75
C PHE A 17 -15.95 -1.81 21.13
N GLN A 18 -15.61 -3.05 21.52
CA GLN A 18 -15.97 -3.58 22.82
C GLN A 18 -15.38 -2.73 23.96
N TYR A 19 -14.09 -2.34 23.84
CA TYR A 19 -13.45 -1.48 24.83
C TYR A 19 -14.07 -0.09 24.88
N HIS A 20 -14.43 0.46 23.74
CA HIS A 20 -15.14 1.75 23.71
C HIS A 20 -16.48 1.67 24.42
N ARG A 21 -17.30 0.65 24.08
CA ARG A 21 -18.66 0.49 24.60
C ARG A 21 -18.70 0.13 26.09
N SER A 22 -17.81 -0.76 26.54
CA SER A 22 -17.86 -1.30 27.89
C SER A 22 -17.02 -0.54 28.90
N TYR A 23 -15.96 0.13 28.45
CA TYR A 23 -15.02 0.81 29.36
C TYR A 23 -14.85 2.30 29.07
N GLY A 24 -15.55 2.85 28.08
CA GLY A 24 -15.46 4.26 27.73
C GLY A 24 -14.11 4.68 27.12
N LEU A 25 -13.27 3.72 26.68
CA LEU A 25 -12.02 4.05 26.01
C LEU A 25 -12.27 4.79 24.70
N ARG A 26 -11.54 5.88 24.48
CA ARG A 26 -11.64 6.67 23.25
C ARG A 26 -10.86 5.99 22.11
N THR A 27 -11.41 4.89 21.58
CA THR A 27 -10.82 4.18 20.44
C THR A 27 -11.31 4.76 19.12
N VAL A 28 -10.43 4.84 18.13
CA VAL A 28 -10.75 5.14 16.73
C VAL A 28 -10.16 4.03 15.88
N VAL A 29 -10.95 3.47 14.97
CA VAL A 29 -10.49 2.42 14.08
C VAL A 29 -10.14 3.01 12.71
N THR A 30 -8.96 2.68 12.21
CA THR A 30 -8.52 3.05 10.87
C THR A 30 -8.36 1.82 9.99
N ARG A 31 -9.02 1.78 8.85
CA ARG A 31 -8.86 0.76 7.81
C ARG A 31 -7.99 1.34 6.70
N ALA A 32 -6.67 1.25 6.88
CA ALA A 32 -5.75 1.71 5.85
C ALA A 32 -5.70 0.73 4.67
N PHE A 33 -5.87 1.27 3.47
CA PHE A 33 -5.66 0.54 2.22
C PHE A 33 -4.16 0.38 1.97
N ASN A 34 -3.75 -0.08 0.79
CA ASN A 34 -2.32 -0.33 0.56
C ASN A 34 -1.53 0.97 0.71
N HIS A 35 -0.45 0.91 1.46
CA HIS A 35 0.45 2.05 1.63
C HIS A 35 1.89 1.61 1.37
N GLU A 36 2.63 2.47 0.68
CA GLU A 36 3.93 2.18 0.11
C GLU A 36 4.93 3.29 0.42
N GLY A 37 6.20 2.99 0.22
CA GLY A 37 7.29 3.95 0.40
C GLY A 37 8.58 3.31 0.86
N PRO A 38 9.63 4.12 1.08
CA PRO A 38 10.90 3.64 1.63
C PRO A 38 10.73 2.78 2.88
N ARG A 39 11.58 1.76 3.04
CA ARG A 39 11.54 0.74 4.11
C ARG A 39 10.41 -0.30 3.99
N ARG A 40 9.61 -0.28 2.93
CA ARG A 40 8.66 -1.36 2.68
C ARG A 40 9.42 -2.69 2.50
N GLY A 41 8.98 -3.74 3.19
CA GLY A 41 9.59 -5.07 3.09
C GLY A 41 9.55 -5.64 1.67
N HIS A 42 10.64 -6.28 1.23
CA HIS A 42 10.83 -6.79 -0.14
C HIS A 42 9.86 -7.92 -0.55
N VAL A 43 9.09 -8.47 0.39
CA VAL A 43 8.06 -9.47 0.09
C VAL A 43 6.80 -8.86 -0.54
N MET A 44 6.64 -7.54 -0.46
CA MET A 44 5.52 -6.80 -1.05
C MET A 44 5.81 -6.44 -2.50
N VAL A 45 4.80 -6.51 -3.35
CA VAL A 45 4.93 -6.42 -4.81
C VAL A 45 5.66 -5.17 -5.29
N THR A 46 5.30 -4.00 -4.79
CA THR A 46 5.93 -2.71 -5.12
C THR A 46 7.42 -2.70 -4.79
N SER A 47 7.73 -3.08 -3.55
CA SER A 47 9.11 -3.13 -3.04
C SER A 47 9.93 -4.23 -3.70
N ASN A 48 9.31 -5.37 -4.04
CA ASN A 48 9.95 -6.44 -4.78
C ASN A 48 10.37 -5.98 -6.18
N PHE A 49 9.50 -5.29 -6.90
CA PHE A 49 9.83 -4.78 -8.23
C PHE A 49 10.89 -3.69 -8.17
N ALA A 50 10.76 -2.72 -7.26
CA ALA A 50 11.77 -1.68 -7.09
C ALA A 50 13.16 -2.25 -6.75
N ARG A 51 13.21 -3.30 -5.91
CA ARG A 51 14.44 -4.00 -5.60
C ARG A 51 15.02 -4.69 -6.83
N GLN A 52 14.20 -5.41 -7.62
CA GLN A 52 14.66 -6.09 -8.82
C GLN A 52 15.23 -5.10 -9.85
N VAL A 53 14.60 -3.91 -10.02
CA VAL A 53 15.15 -2.83 -10.86
C VAL A 53 16.51 -2.38 -10.34
N ALA A 54 16.64 -2.06 -9.05
CA ALA A 54 17.88 -1.59 -8.45
C ALA A 54 19.01 -2.65 -8.55
N GLU A 55 18.70 -3.93 -8.32
CA GLU A 55 19.65 -5.03 -8.49
C GLU A 55 20.13 -5.19 -9.95
N ALA A 56 19.24 -4.98 -10.93
CA ALA A 56 19.58 -5.00 -12.34
C ALA A 56 20.47 -3.80 -12.72
N GLU A 57 20.15 -2.61 -12.22
CA GLU A 57 20.98 -1.40 -12.41
C GLU A 57 22.40 -1.57 -11.83
N ALA A 58 22.53 -2.25 -10.69
CA ALA A 58 23.80 -2.55 -10.04
C ALA A 58 24.56 -3.73 -10.70
N GLY A 59 23.99 -4.37 -11.73
CA GLY A 59 24.59 -5.55 -12.38
C GLY A 59 24.57 -6.83 -11.53
N LEU A 60 23.80 -6.85 -10.44
CA LEU A 60 23.69 -8.00 -9.53
C LEU A 60 22.75 -9.08 -10.05
N ARG A 61 21.96 -8.77 -11.09
CA ARG A 61 21.08 -9.71 -11.79
C ARG A 61 20.91 -9.31 -13.27
N PRO A 62 20.45 -10.22 -14.13
CA PRO A 62 20.05 -9.87 -15.48
C PRO A 62 18.91 -8.82 -15.47
N PRO A 63 18.77 -7.99 -16.52
CA PRO A 63 17.69 -7.01 -16.62
C PRO A 63 16.34 -7.68 -16.94
N VAL A 64 15.86 -8.49 -16.01
CA VAL A 64 14.60 -9.24 -16.11
C VAL A 64 13.85 -9.09 -14.78
N ILE A 65 12.58 -8.68 -14.86
CA ILE A 65 11.67 -8.66 -13.71
C ILE A 65 10.68 -9.80 -13.82
N GLU A 66 10.68 -10.67 -12.82
CA GLU A 66 9.73 -11.76 -12.71
C GLU A 66 8.47 -11.30 -12.00
N VAL A 67 7.33 -11.46 -12.66
CA VAL A 67 6.03 -10.98 -12.18
C VAL A 67 5.02 -12.11 -12.05
N GLY A 68 3.97 -11.88 -11.23
CA GLY A 68 2.74 -12.67 -11.22
C GLY A 68 1.64 -11.99 -12.01
N ASP A 69 0.40 -11.99 -11.47
CA ASP A 69 -0.75 -11.29 -12.06
C ASP A 69 -0.59 -9.77 -11.89
N LEU A 70 -0.58 -9.05 -13.01
CA LEU A 70 -0.47 -7.60 -13.08
C LEU A 70 -1.83 -6.89 -13.20
N SER A 71 -2.94 -7.64 -13.32
CA SER A 71 -4.28 -7.08 -13.61
C SER A 71 -4.99 -6.52 -12.38
N SER A 72 -4.59 -6.93 -11.18
CA SER A 72 -5.22 -6.49 -9.94
C SER A 72 -5.07 -4.99 -9.73
N VAL A 73 -6.19 -4.32 -9.40
CA VAL A 73 -6.24 -2.88 -9.12
C VAL A 73 -6.29 -2.64 -7.60
N ARG A 74 -5.44 -1.76 -7.11
CA ARG A 74 -5.35 -1.40 -5.69
C ARG A 74 -5.28 0.11 -5.53
N ASP A 75 -5.69 0.57 -4.35
CA ASP A 75 -5.45 1.92 -3.89
C ASP A 75 -4.13 1.93 -3.13
N TRP A 76 -3.15 2.67 -3.62
CA TRP A 76 -1.86 2.87 -2.97
C TRP A 76 -1.68 4.32 -2.54
N THR A 77 -1.30 4.50 -1.30
CA THR A 77 -1.05 5.80 -0.69
C THR A 77 0.38 5.83 -0.15
N ASP A 78 1.02 6.98 -0.14
CA ASP A 78 2.33 7.12 0.51
C ASP A 78 2.22 6.88 2.02
N VAL A 79 3.14 6.10 2.57
CA VAL A 79 3.15 5.76 4.00
C VAL A 79 3.27 7.01 4.89
N ARG A 80 3.93 8.06 4.41
CA ARG A 80 4.09 9.33 5.15
C ARG A 80 2.75 10.04 5.31
N ASP A 81 1.88 9.99 4.29
CA ASP A 81 0.52 10.52 4.38
C ASP A 81 -0.38 9.65 5.26
N VAL A 82 -0.20 8.32 5.22
CA VAL A 82 -0.94 7.41 6.11
C VAL A 82 -0.59 7.65 7.58
N VAL A 83 0.68 7.90 7.90
CA VAL A 83 1.09 8.24 9.28
C VAL A 83 0.47 9.56 9.75
N LYS A 84 0.39 10.59 8.88
CA LYS A 84 -0.34 11.83 9.17
C LYS A 84 -1.83 11.54 9.42
N ALA A 85 -2.44 10.66 8.61
CA ALA A 85 -3.84 10.27 8.79
C ALA A 85 -4.07 9.59 10.16
N TYR A 86 -3.18 8.72 10.62
CA TYR A 86 -3.28 8.09 11.94
C TYR A 86 -3.24 9.13 13.06
N TRP A 87 -2.34 10.12 12.95
CA TRP A 87 -2.28 11.21 13.91
C TRP A 87 -3.59 12.02 13.95
N LEU A 88 -4.09 12.43 12.78
CA LEU A 88 -5.35 13.15 12.67
C LEU A 88 -6.57 12.35 13.15
N ALA A 89 -6.56 11.03 12.95
CA ALA A 89 -7.60 10.16 13.49
C ALA A 89 -7.65 10.19 15.01
N LEU A 90 -6.50 10.28 15.69
CA LEU A 90 -6.44 10.42 17.14
C LEU A 90 -6.86 11.81 17.62
N GLU A 91 -6.52 12.87 16.88
CA GLU A 91 -6.84 14.26 17.27
C GLU A 91 -8.29 14.62 16.98
N ARG A 92 -8.81 14.24 15.81
CA ARG A 92 -10.09 14.74 15.26
C ARG A 92 -11.13 13.65 15.01
N GLY A 93 -10.72 12.38 15.04
CA GLY A 93 -11.64 11.28 14.84
C GLY A 93 -12.64 11.16 15.99
N THR A 94 -13.87 10.79 15.67
CA THR A 94 -14.91 10.53 16.67
C THR A 94 -14.64 9.16 17.33
N PRO A 95 -14.53 9.10 18.67
CA PRO A 95 -14.37 7.83 19.37
C PRO A 95 -15.51 6.84 19.06
N GLY A 96 -15.15 5.58 18.86
CA GLY A 96 -16.07 4.53 18.48
C GLY A 96 -16.31 4.42 16.97
N GLU A 97 -15.78 5.33 16.15
CA GLU A 97 -15.98 5.36 14.71
C GLU A 97 -14.86 4.63 13.94
N VAL A 98 -15.23 4.19 12.73
CA VAL A 98 -14.31 3.57 11.74
C VAL A 98 -14.12 4.49 10.56
N TYR A 99 -12.87 4.64 10.11
CA TYR A 99 -12.47 5.45 8.97
C TYR A 99 -11.62 4.66 7.99
N ASN A 100 -11.98 4.70 6.71
CA ASN A 100 -11.08 4.24 5.65
C ASN A 100 -10.00 5.30 5.37
N ILE A 101 -8.77 4.85 5.14
CA ILE A 101 -7.63 5.68 4.77
C ILE A 101 -7.02 5.14 3.48
N GLY A 102 -6.98 5.96 2.46
CA GLY A 102 -6.47 5.64 1.13
C GLY A 102 -6.46 6.87 0.23
N SER A 103 -6.03 6.70 -1.01
CA SER A 103 -5.99 7.79 -2.00
C SER A 103 -7.34 8.00 -2.70
N GLY A 104 -8.21 6.99 -2.70
CA GLY A 104 -9.42 6.96 -3.52
C GLY A 104 -9.13 6.70 -5.01
N VAL A 105 -7.87 6.44 -5.38
CA VAL A 105 -7.46 6.20 -6.77
C VAL A 105 -6.98 4.76 -6.94
N GLY A 106 -7.68 4.02 -7.81
CA GLY A 106 -7.29 2.67 -8.19
C GLY A 106 -6.20 2.69 -9.26
N ARG A 107 -5.12 1.93 -9.04
CA ARG A 107 -4.05 1.72 -10.03
C ARG A 107 -3.78 0.22 -10.15
N SER A 108 -3.58 -0.27 -11.36
CA SER A 108 -3.21 -1.66 -11.58
C SER A 108 -1.76 -1.93 -11.15
N VAL A 109 -1.45 -3.18 -10.86
CA VAL A 109 -0.06 -3.61 -10.63
C VAL A 109 0.79 -3.37 -11.89
N ARG A 110 0.17 -3.44 -13.08
CA ARG A 110 0.82 -3.11 -14.35
C ARG A 110 1.23 -1.64 -14.41
N GLU A 111 0.33 -0.70 -14.13
CA GLU A 111 0.65 0.73 -14.12
C GLU A 111 1.76 1.07 -13.12
N MET A 112 1.75 0.45 -11.96
CA MET A 112 2.80 0.62 -10.96
C MET A 112 4.17 0.11 -11.46
N LEU A 113 4.19 -1.05 -12.13
CA LEU A 113 5.42 -1.58 -12.73
C LEU A 113 5.94 -0.67 -13.84
N ASP A 114 5.04 -0.19 -14.71
CA ASP A 114 5.42 0.71 -15.82
C ASP A 114 6.01 2.03 -15.30
N LEU A 115 5.51 2.56 -14.17
CA LEU A 115 6.13 3.70 -13.50
C LEU A 115 7.56 3.40 -13.05
N LEU A 116 7.82 2.25 -12.43
CA LEU A 116 9.16 1.87 -12.00
C LEU A 116 10.10 1.67 -13.20
N LEU A 117 9.64 1.05 -14.27
CA LEU A 117 10.40 0.86 -15.51
C LEU A 117 10.73 2.21 -16.19
N GLY A 118 9.83 3.18 -16.10
CA GLY A 118 10.08 4.55 -16.59
C GLY A 118 11.11 5.34 -15.77
N LEU A 119 11.54 4.85 -14.60
CA LEU A 119 12.55 5.48 -13.75
C LEU A 119 13.97 4.95 -13.96
N THR A 120 14.15 3.95 -14.81
CA THR A 120 15.44 3.37 -15.18
C THR A 120 15.73 3.59 -16.66
N SER A 121 17.01 3.65 -17.02
CA SER A 121 17.47 3.69 -18.41
C SER A 121 17.73 2.28 -19.00
N LEU A 122 17.62 1.23 -18.18
CA LEU A 122 17.80 -0.13 -18.64
C LEU A 122 16.57 -0.61 -19.43
N ASP A 123 16.82 -1.33 -20.49
CA ASP A 123 15.78 -2.14 -21.15
C ASP A 123 15.58 -3.43 -20.35
N ILE A 124 14.48 -3.47 -19.60
CA ILE A 124 14.18 -4.57 -18.67
C ILE A 124 13.04 -5.42 -19.23
N GLU A 125 13.32 -6.70 -19.43
CA GLU A 125 12.33 -7.71 -19.82
C GLU A 125 11.37 -7.98 -18.65
N VAL A 126 10.06 -7.96 -18.91
CA VAL A 126 9.03 -8.38 -17.95
C VAL A 126 8.62 -9.83 -18.26
N ARG A 127 8.91 -10.74 -17.34
CA ARG A 127 8.64 -12.18 -17.51
C ARG A 127 7.63 -12.67 -16.49
N VAL A 128 6.56 -13.30 -16.96
CA VAL A 128 5.59 -13.95 -16.06
C VAL A 128 6.18 -15.22 -15.49
N ASP A 129 6.25 -15.32 -14.17
CA ASP A 129 6.62 -16.53 -13.44
C ASP A 129 5.33 -17.24 -12.97
N PRO A 130 5.01 -18.44 -13.48
CA PRO A 130 3.82 -19.18 -13.07
C PRO A 130 3.76 -19.46 -11.55
N ALA A 131 4.91 -19.59 -10.88
CA ALA A 131 4.96 -19.82 -9.43
C ALA A 131 4.49 -18.62 -8.62
N ARG A 132 4.44 -17.43 -9.24
CA ARG A 132 3.95 -16.18 -8.63
C ARG A 132 2.48 -15.91 -8.91
N LEU A 133 1.84 -16.70 -9.76
CA LEU A 133 0.42 -16.60 -10.04
C LEU A 133 -0.37 -17.11 -8.83
N ARG A 134 -0.98 -16.19 -8.11
CA ARG A 134 -1.89 -16.53 -7.01
C ARG A 134 -3.30 -16.13 -7.40
N PRO A 135 -4.30 -17.00 -7.23
CA PRO A 135 -5.68 -16.59 -7.39
C PRO A 135 -5.95 -15.40 -6.47
N SER A 136 -6.37 -14.27 -7.04
CA SER A 136 -6.82 -13.13 -6.25
C SER A 136 -8.34 -13.06 -6.34
N ASP A 137 -9.02 -13.27 -5.23
CA ASP A 137 -10.48 -13.17 -5.16
C ASP A 137 -10.96 -11.72 -5.27
N VAL A 138 -10.05 -10.75 -5.08
CA VAL A 138 -10.37 -9.31 -5.14
C VAL A 138 -9.59 -8.66 -6.28
N LYS A 139 -10.27 -8.40 -7.40
CA LYS A 139 -9.65 -7.76 -8.57
C LYS A 139 -9.54 -6.24 -8.43
N LEU A 140 -10.47 -5.61 -7.73
CA LEU A 140 -10.52 -4.16 -7.52
C LEU A 140 -10.71 -3.85 -6.04
N LEU A 141 -9.83 -3.06 -5.46
CA LEU A 141 -9.92 -2.60 -4.07
C LEU A 141 -9.48 -1.14 -3.98
N VAL A 142 -10.45 -0.23 -3.86
CA VAL A 142 -10.25 1.23 -3.77
C VAL A 142 -11.01 1.77 -2.57
N ALA A 143 -10.41 2.71 -1.84
CA ALA A 143 -10.99 3.30 -0.65
C ALA A 143 -12.05 4.37 -1.00
N ASP A 144 -13.15 4.35 -0.27
CA ASP A 144 -13.96 5.56 -0.07
C ASP A 144 -13.52 6.21 1.25
N CYS A 145 -12.82 7.34 1.14
CA CYS A 145 -12.29 8.10 2.27
C CYS A 145 -13.12 9.34 2.62
N SER A 146 -14.30 9.51 2.01
CA SER A 146 -15.14 10.70 2.19
C SER A 146 -15.47 11.01 3.64
N LYS A 147 -15.77 9.97 4.45
CA LYS A 147 -16.03 10.10 5.87
C LYS A 147 -14.82 10.62 6.66
N PHE A 148 -13.62 10.14 6.34
CA PHE A 148 -12.40 10.59 7.02
C PHE A 148 -12.03 12.01 6.62
N HIS A 149 -12.14 12.32 5.32
CA HIS A 149 -11.94 13.67 4.82
C HIS A 149 -12.90 14.67 5.48
N ALA A 150 -14.20 14.36 5.56
CA ALA A 150 -15.19 15.20 6.21
C ALA A 150 -14.89 15.44 7.70
N ALA A 151 -14.39 14.43 8.41
CA ALA A 151 -14.09 14.52 9.84
C ALA A 151 -12.79 15.29 10.15
N THR A 152 -11.79 15.20 9.27
CA THR A 152 -10.42 15.65 9.58
C THR A 152 -9.85 16.66 8.60
N GLY A 153 -10.42 16.80 7.39
CA GLY A 153 -9.87 17.56 6.28
C GLY A 153 -8.68 16.85 5.59
N TRP A 154 -8.31 15.63 6.00
CA TRP A 154 -7.16 14.92 5.47
C TRP A 154 -7.40 14.45 4.04
N GLN A 155 -6.35 14.59 3.24
CA GLN A 155 -6.19 13.96 1.91
C GLN A 155 -4.71 13.67 1.68
N PRO A 156 -4.37 12.68 0.84
CA PRO A 156 -2.99 12.42 0.51
C PRO A 156 -2.38 13.59 -0.28
N GLU A 157 -1.14 13.96 0.05
CA GLU A 157 -0.42 15.08 -0.55
C GLU A 157 0.72 14.62 -1.47
N ILE A 158 1.25 13.40 -1.24
CA ILE A 158 2.39 12.88 -1.97
C ILE A 158 1.90 12.10 -3.19
N ALA A 159 2.31 12.52 -4.38
CA ALA A 159 1.98 11.83 -5.62
C ALA A 159 2.55 10.41 -5.63
N PHE A 160 1.81 9.46 -6.19
CA PHE A 160 2.23 8.05 -6.25
C PHE A 160 3.55 7.87 -7.03
N GLU A 161 3.75 8.66 -8.06
CA GLU A 161 4.98 8.71 -8.86
C GLU A 161 6.19 9.10 -8.00
N GLN A 162 6.02 10.02 -7.05
CA GLN A 162 7.07 10.38 -6.10
C GLN A 162 7.34 9.24 -5.12
N THR A 163 6.29 8.58 -4.63
CA THR A 163 6.42 7.41 -3.77
C THR A 163 7.23 6.29 -4.44
N MET A 164 6.96 6.01 -5.72
CA MET A 164 7.69 4.99 -6.48
C MET A 164 9.16 5.38 -6.71
N ARG A 165 9.44 6.64 -7.00
CA ARG A 165 10.80 7.17 -7.11
C ARG A 165 11.57 7.00 -5.80
N ASP A 166 11.00 7.46 -4.70
CA ASP A 166 11.61 7.37 -3.36
C ASP A 166 11.85 5.90 -2.95
N LEU A 167 10.93 5.00 -3.33
CA LEU A 167 11.07 3.57 -3.05
C LEU A 167 12.21 2.95 -3.88
N LEU A 168 12.33 3.30 -5.16
CA LEU A 168 13.42 2.82 -6.01
C LEU A 168 14.76 3.36 -5.51
N ASP A 169 14.86 4.65 -5.19
CA ASP A 169 16.08 5.26 -4.66
C ASP A 169 16.49 4.68 -3.31
N TYR A 170 15.51 4.29 -2.48
CA TYR A 170 15.78 3.54 -1.26
C TYR A 170 16.48 2.21 -1.53
N TRP A 171 16.06 1.46 -2.57
CA TRP A 171 16.70 0.20 -2.93
C TRP A 171 18.05 0.38 -3.62
N ARG A 172 18.20 1.39 -4.49
CA ARG A 172 19.49 1.76 -5.11
C ARG A 172 20.61 1.98 -4.09
N GLN A 173 20.27 2.44 -2.89
CA GLN A 173 21.23 2.65 -1.80
C GLN A 173 21.54 1.39 -0.99
N ARG A 174 20.91 0.23 -1.28
CA ARG A 174 20.97 -0.99 -0.45
C ARG A 174 21.32 -2.28 -1.21
N VAL A 175 21.46 -2.19 -2.48
CA VAL A 175 21.93 -3.26 -3.37
C VAL A 175 23.35 -3.04 -3.80
#